data_ee2ddadd96165a49af77c84ad88a1168
#
_entry.id   ee2ddadd96165a49af77c84ad88a1168
#
_cell.length_a   1.000
_cell.length_b   1.000
_cell.length_c   1.000
_cell.angle_alpha   90.00
_cell.angle_beta   90.00
_cell.angle_gamma   90.00
#
_symmetry.space_group_name_H-M   'P 1'
#
loop_
_entity.id
_entity.type
_entity.pdbx_description
1 polymer ?
#
loop_
_entity_poly.entity_id
_entity_poly.type
_entity_poly.pdbx_seq_one_letter_code
_entity_poly.pdbx_strand_id
1 'polypeptide(L)'
;MSLPLKKIVVIGPESTGKSSLCEGLAAHYQTSWVREYAREYLLAHGMNYGFEELTTIAKGQLALEDEGVKVAKSILFIDTDMYVMKVWSEFVFGRCDSWILDQIGKRQYDAYLLCKTDLPWVKDELREYPDLVSREKLYHIYRDILINQSVPWAEIGGQEQQRLEAAIAAVEKLL
;
A
#
# COMPACT_ATOMS: atom_id res chain seq x y z
N MET A 1 -28.73 -10.11 4.92
CA MET A 1 -27.65 -10.07 3.92
C MET A 1 -26.46 -9.36 4.54
N SER A 2 -25.28 -9.95 4.46
CA SER A 2 -24.08 -9.22 4.83
C SER A 2 -23.80 -8.14 3.78
N LEU A 3 -23.39 -6.95 4.22
CA LEU A 3 -22.90 -5.92 3.32
C LEU A 3 -21.68 -6.46 2.54
N PRO A 4 -21.49 -6.04 1.27
CA PRO A 4 -20.33 -6.46 0.50
C PRO A 4 -19.04 -5.99 1.19
N LEU A 5 -18.02 -6.84 1.18
CA LEU A 5 -16.70 -6.52 1.70
C LEU A 5 -16.13 -5.30 0.96
N LYS A 6 -15.67 -4.31 1.71
CA LYS A 6 -14.97 -3.14 1.20
C LYS A 6 -13.47 -3.33 1.28
N LYS A 7 -12.75 -3.01 0.22
CA LYS A 7 -11.29 -3.11 0.15
C LYS A 7 -10.68 -1.72 0.06
N ILE A 8 -9.85 -1.37 1.03
CA ILE A 8 -9.17 -0.09 1.12
C ILE A 8 -7.66 -0.32 1.08
N VAL A 9 -7.01 0.29 0.12
CA VAL A 9 -5.55 0.19 -0.05
C VAL A 9 -4.87 1.40 0.58
N VAL A 10 -3.81 1.14 1.33
CA VAL A 10 -2.92 2.16 1.88
C VAL A 10 -1.63 2.14 1.08
N ILE A 11 -1.33 3.25 0.42
CA ILE A 11 -0.13 3.41 -0.42
C ILE A 11 0.68 4.63 0.00
N GLY A 12 1.89 4.70 -0.49
CA GLY A 12 2.83 5.80 -0.25
C GLY A 12 4.27 5.32 -0.24
N PRO A 13 5.24 6.24 -0.19
CA PRO A 13 6.65 5.90 -0.09
C PRO A 13 6.99 5.10 1.17
N GLU A 14 8.19 4.55 1.21
CA GLU A 14 8.70 3.90 2.42
C GLU A 14 8.76 4.86 3.61
N SER A 15 8.70 4.33 4.82
CA SER A 15 8.75 5.11 6.07
C SER A 15 7.67 6.21 6.19
N THR A 16 6.48 5.94 5.67
CA THR A 16 5.31 6.84 5.79
C THR A 16 4.22 6.27 6.71
N GLY A 17 4.52 5.20 7.44
CA GLY A 17 3.62 4.63 8.45
C GLY A 17 2.47 3.79 7.89
N LYS A 18 2.57 3.27 6.66
CA LYS A 18 1.51 2.45 6.04
C LYS A 18 1.09 1.25 6.89
N SER A 19 2.05 0.44 7.31
CA SER A 19 1.75 -0.77 8.10
C SER A 19 1.11 -0.45 9.44
N SER A 20 1.65 0.53 10.17
CA SER A 20 1.07 0.99 11.44
C SER A 20 -0.34 1.56 11.25
N LEU A 21 -0.57 2.26 10.14
CA LEU A 21 -1.89 2.79 9.81
C LEU A 21 -2.89 1.66 9.50
N CYS A 22 -2.49 0.67 8.71
CA CYS A 22 -3.33 -0.51 8.44
C CYS A 22 -3.68 -1.28 9.72
N GLU A 23 -2.72 -1.48 10.60
CA GLU A 23 -2.92 -2.14 11.89
C GLU A 23 -3.90 -1.36 12.78
N GLY A 24 -3.72 -0.04 12.91
CA GLY A 24 -4.60 0.83 13.68
C GLY A 24 -6.03 0.88 13.13
N LEU A 25 -6.19 0.97 11.81
CA LEU A 25 -7.50 0.93 11.16
C LEU A 25 -8.17 -0.44 11.36
N ALA A 26 -7.43 -1.53 11.17
CA ALA A 26 -7.97 -2.88 11.39
C ALA A 26 -8.43 -3.09 12.83
N ALA A 27 -7.68 -2.59 13.81
CA ALA A 27 -8.08 -2.62 15.21
C ALA A 27 -9.35 -1.81 15.48
N HIS A 28 -9.43 -0.59 14.94
CA HIS A 28 -10.61 0.28 15.09
C HIS A 28 -11.88 -0.36 14.52
N TYR A 29 -11.81 -0.93 13.32
CA TYR A 29 -12.95 -1.57 12.66
C TYR A 29 -13.13 -3.05 13.04
N GLN A 30 -12.32 -3.58 13.94
CA GLN A 30 -12.35 -4.98 14.41
C GLN A 30 -12.31 -5.99 13.25
N THR A 31 -11.43 -5.74 12.30
CA THR A 31 -11.23 -6.53 11.09
C THR A 31 -9.76 -6.94 10.91
N SER A 32 -9.45 -7.62 9.81
CA SER A 32 -8.10 -7.98 9.43
C SER A 32 -7.48 -6.96 8.45
N TRP A 33 -6.17 -7.08 8.26
CA TRP A 33 -5.44 -6.33 7.23
C TRP A 33 -4.39 -7.20 6.56
N VAL A 34 -4.00 -6.82 5.35
CA VAL A 34 -2.99 -7.53 4.55
C VAL A 34 -1.65 -6.82 4.71
N ARG A 35 -0.65 -7.57 5.16
CA ARG A 35 0.72 -7.08 5.32
C ARG A 35 1.42 -6.94 3.98
N GLU A 36 2.45 -6.12 3.94
CA GLU A 36 3.34 -6.03 2.79
C GLU A 36 4.20 -7.30 2.66
N TYR A 37 3.95 -8.08 1.61
CA TYR A 37 4.66 -9.33 1.35
C TYR A 37 6.15 -9.12 1.04
N ALA A 38 6.48 -7.98 0.42
CA ALA A 38 7.86 -7.64 0.07
C ALA A 38 8.80 -7.71 1.27
N ARG A 39 8.34 -7.26 2.46
CA ARG A 39 9.13 -7.31 3.68
C ARG A 39 9.52 -8.74 4.05
N GLU A 40 8.57 -9.65 4.05
CA GLU A 40 8.80 -11.07 4.34
C GLU A 40 9.74 -11.70 3.31
N TYR A 41 9.50 -11.43 2.03
CA TYR A 41 10.32 -11.95 0.95
C TYR A 41 11.78 -11.47 1.04
N LEU A 42 12.01 -10.18 1.21
CA LEU A 42 13.35 -9.60 1.27
C LEU A 42 14.12 -10.01 2.53
N LEU A 43 13.45 -10.18 3.67
CA LEU A 43 14.09 -10.73 4.88
C LEU A 43 14.58 -12.17 4.66
N ALA A 44 13.85 -12.97 3.90
CA ALA A 44 14.21 -14.35 3.60
C ALA A 44 15.27 -14.49 2.49
N HIS A 45 15.27 -13.59 1.49
CA HIS A 45 16.10 -13.72 0.26
C HIS A 45 17.17 -12.64 0.12
N GLY A 46 17.14 -11.58 0.94
CA GLY A 46 18.06 -10.44 0.88
C GLY A 46 17.62 -9.35 -0.09
N MET A 47 18.37 -8.23 -0.05
CA MET A 47 18.06 -7.00 -0.81
C MET A 47 18.60 -6.99 -2.25
N ASN A 48 19.31 -8.04 -2.67
CA ASN A 48 19.84 -8.14 -4.03
C ASN A 48 18.79 -8.77 -4.97
N TYR A 49 17.65 -8.09 -5.12
CA TYR A 49 16.56 -8.50 -5.99
C TYR A 49 16.75 -8.00 -7.42
N GLY A 50 16.33 -8.80 -8.39
CA GLY A 50 16.24 -8.42 -9.80
C GLY A 50 14.81 -8.09 -10.24
N PHE A 51 14.67 -7.80 -11.53
CA PHE A 51 13.38 -7.45 -12.13
C PHE A 51 12.33 -8.57 -11.97
N GLU A 52 12.72 -9.82 -12.15
CA GLU A 52 11.79 -10.96 -12.08
C GLU A 52 11.31 -11.26 -10.66
N GLU A 53 12.15 -10.98 -9.65
CA GLU A 53 11.75 -11.12 -8.25
C GLU A 53 10.60 -10.18 -7.87
N LEU A 54 10.49 -9.01 -8.50
CA LEU A 54 9.37 -8.10 -8.26
C LEU A 54 8.03 -8.72 -8.69
N THR A 55 8.00 -9.47 -9.77
CA THR A 55 6.80 -10.21 -10.17
C THR A 55 6.49 -11.34 -9.19
N THR A 56 7.49 -12.03 -8.66
CA THR A 56 7.31 -13.02 -7.60
C THR A 56 6.74 -12.40 -6.32
N ILE A 57 7.27 -11.26 -5.90
CA ILE A 57 6.78 -10.49 -4.76
C ILE A 57 5.33 -10.03 -5.00
N ALA A 58 5.02 -9.53 -6.18
CA ALA A 58 3.67 -9.11 -6.55
C ALA A 58 2.65 -10.27 -6.46
N LYS A 59 3.02 -11.46 -6.93
CA LYS A 59 2.19 -12.67 -6.80
C LYS A 59 1.97 -13.05 -5.33
N GLY A 60 3.00 -12.97 -4.51
CA GLY A 60 2.89 -13.19 -3.06
C GLY A 60 1.94 -12.18 -2.38
N GLN A 61 2.03 -10.91 -2.77
CA GLN A 61 1.13 -9.87 -2.26
C GLN A 61 -0.33 -10.15 -2.58
N LEU A 62 -0.64 -10.55 -3.82
CA LEU A 62 -2.01 -10.89 -4.20
C LEU A 62 -2.52 -12.17 -3.53
N ALA A 63 -1.66 -13.15 -3.30
CA ALA A 63 -2.02 -14.34 -2.53
C ALA A 63 -2.43 -13.99 -1.09
N LEU A 64 -1.68 -13.09 -0.42
CA LEU A 64 -2.05 -12.59 0.91
C LEU A 64 -3.38 -11.80 0.88
N GLU A 65 -3.62 -11.00 -0.16
CA GLU A 65 -4.89 -10.29 -0.33
C GLU A 65 -6.06 -11.27 -0.48
N ASP A 66 -5.91 -12.29 -1.30
CA ASP A 66 -6.94 -13.30 -1.52
C ASP A 66 -7.28 -14.09 -0.23
N GLU A 67 -6.27 -14.38 0.59
CA GLU A 67 -6.49 -14.96 1.94
C GLU A 67 -7.16 -13.95 2.89
N GLY A 68 -6.73 -12.68 2.85
CA GLY A 68 -7.33 -11.61 3.65
C GLY A 68 -8.83 -11.43 3.38
N VAL A 69 -9.24 -11.53 2.13
CA VAL A 69 -10.67 -11.46 1.73
C VAL A 69 -11.52 -12.53 2.41
N LYS A 70 -10.97 -13.74 2.62
CA LYS A 70 -11.71 -14.86 3.24
C LYS A 70 -12.00 -14.65 4.73
N VAL A 71 -11.16 -13.87 5.42
CA VAL A 71 -11.24 -13.69 6.88
C VAL A 71 -11.71 -12.30 7.31
N ALA A 72 -11.72 -11.34 6.40
CA ALA A 72 -12.18 -9.98 6.67
C ALA A 72 -13.70 -9.94 6.92
N LYS A 73 -14.13 -9.05 7.81
CA LYS A 73 -15.55 -8.93 8.17
C LYS A 73 -16.31 -7.99 7.23
N SER A 74 -16.07 -6.71 7.31
CA SER A 74 -16.76 -5.68 6.53
C SER A 74 -15.82 -4.85 5.67
N ILE A 75 -14.59 -4.63 6.15
CA ILE A 75 -13.54 -3.87 5.48
C ILE A 75 -12.26 -4.69 5.53
N LEU A 76 -11.50 -4.71 4.44
CA LEU A 76 -10.13 -5.22 4.39
C LEU A 76 -9.20 -4.06 4.10
N PHE A 77 -8.25 -3.80 4.99
CA PHE A 77 -7.17 -2.85 4.75
C PHE A 77 -5.97 -3.57 4.14
N ILE A 78 -5.38 -2.98 3.12
CA ILE A 78 -4.31 -3.63 2.34
C ILE A 78 -3.10 -2.70 2.33
N ASP A 79 -2.00 -3.14 2.93
CA ASP A 79 -0.71 -2.47 2.85
C ASP A 79 0.00 -2.92 1.58
N THR A 80 0.02 -2.03 0.59
CA THR A 80 0.65 -2.28 -0.71
C THR A 80 -0.22 -3.07 -1.70
N ASP A 81 -0.39 -2.49 -2.87
CA ASP A 81 -1.08 -3.09 -4.01
C ASP A 81 -0.18 -3.14 -5.28
N MET A 82 -0.78 -3.41 -6.41
CA MET A 82 -0.06 -3.48 -7.68
C MET A 82 0.38 -2.12 -8.23
N TYR A 83 -0.22 -1.02 -7.81
CA TYR A 83 0.33 0.31 -8.12
C TYR A 83 1.70 0.51 -7.46
N VAL A 84 1.86 0.08 -6.21
CA VAL A 84 3.14 0.13 -5.52
C VAL A 84 4.17 -0.75 -6.23
N MET A 85 3.81 -1.94 -6.63
CA MET A 85 4.69 -2.84 -7.38
C MET A 85 5.10 -2.25 -8.72
N LYS A 86 4.17 -1.62 -9.45
CA LYS A 86 4.45 -0.90 -10.69
C LYS A 86 5.45 0.24 -10.46
N VAL A 87 5.18 1.11 -9.50
CA VAL A 87 6.06 2.25 -9.18
C VAL A 87 7.45 1.77 -8.78
N TRP A 88 7.54 0.76 -7.94
CA TRP A 88 8.82 0.17 -7.54
C TRP A 88 9.60 -0.37 -8.75
N SER A 89 8.94 -1.17 -9.59
CA SER A 89 9.57 -1.75 -10.78
C SER A 89 10.06 -0.67 -11.76
N GLU A 90 9.24 0.32 -12.04
CA GLU A 90 9.59 1.42 -12.96
C GLU A 90 10.69 2.33 -12.38
N PHE A 91 10.66 2.60 -11.07
CA PHE A 91 11.64 3.45 -10.41
C PHE A 91 13.04 2.83 -10.39
N VAL A 92 13.14 1.52 -10.16
CA VAL A 92 14.42 0.79 -10.10
C VAL A 92 14.89 0.31 -11.47
N PHE A 93 13.99 -0.23 -12.29
CA PHE A 93 14.35 -0.92 -13.54
C PHE A 93 13.89 -0.19 -14.82
N GLY A 94 13.16 0.92 -14.70
CA GLY A 94 12.63 1.68 -15.83
C GLY A 94 11.53 0.98 -16.63
N ARG A 95 11.02 -0.14 -16.14
CA ARG A 95 9.96 -0.93 -16.77
C ARG A 95 9.16 -1.72 -15.75
N CYS A 96 7.97 -2.15 -16.14
CA CYS A 96 7.11 -3.00 -15.31
C CYS A 96 6.70 -4.27 -16.08
N ASP A 97 6.61 -5.39 -15.37
CA ASP A 97 6.12 -6.65 -15.94
C ASP A 97 4.65 -6.52 -16.35
N SER A 98 4.32 -7.03 -17.54
CA SER A 98 2.96 -6.98 -18.07
C SER A 98 1.93 -7.69 -17.18
N TRP A 99 2.35 -8.72 -16.44
CA TRP A 99 1.48 -9.40 -15.48
C TRP A 99 1.01 -8.45 -14.36
N ILE A 100 1.91 -7.61 -13.83
CA ILE A 100 1.57 -6.60 -12.80
C ILE A 100 0.58 -5.59 -13.38
N LEU A 101 0.81 -5.10 -14.61
CA LEU A 101 -0.08 -4.16 -15.29
C LEU A 101 -1.47 -4.79 -15.54
N ASP A 102 -1.52 -6.04 -15.91
CA ASP A 102 -2.76 -6.80 -16.09
C ASP A 102 -3.55 -6.93 -14.78
N GLN A 103 -2.87 -7.17 -13.66
CA GLN A 103 -3.52 -7.23 -12.35
C GLN A 103 -4.08 -5.88 -11.91
N ILE A 104 -3.43 -4.77 -12.23
CA ILE A 104 -3.97 -3.42 -11.98
C ILE A 104 -5.32 -3.25 -12.69
N GLY A 105 -5.42 -3.73 -13.92
CA GLY A 105 -6.67 -3.66 -14.70
C GLY A 105 -7.79 -4.58 -14.18
N LYS A 106 -7.44 -5.68 -13.52
CA LYS A 106 -8.39 -6.70 -13.07
C LYS A 106 -8.87 -6.52 -11.63
N ARG A 107 -8.02 -6.00 -10.74
CA ARG A 107 -8.33 -5.84 -9.33
C ARG A 107 -9.16 -4.58 -9.09
N GLN A 108 -10.16 -4.69 -8.22
CA GLN A 108 -11.04 -3.58 -7.85
C GLN A 108 -10.93 -3.29 -6.37
N TYR A 109 -10.85 -2.00 -6.04
CA TYR A 109 -10.80 -1.48 -4.69
C TYR A 109 -11.86 -0.40 -4.50
N ASP A 110 -12.28 -0.17 -3.26
CA ASP A 110 -13.32 0.80 -2.93
C ASP A 110 -12.75 2.18 -2.58
N ALA A 111 -11.53 2.23 -2.04
CA ALA A 111 -10.84 3.48 -1.74
C ALA A 111 -9.32 3.30 -1.62
N TYR A 112 -8.60 4.42 -1.77
CA TYR A 112 -7.17 4.52 -1.50
C TYR A 112 -6.88 5.57 -0.42
N LEU A 113 -5.93 5.26 0.45
CA LEU A 113 -5.33 6.20 1.39
C LEU A 113 -3.86 6.40 1.02
N LEU A 114 -3.49 7.63 0.66
CA LEU A 114 -2.12 8.00 0.31
C LEU A 114 -1.42 8.62 1.52
N CYS A 115 -0.43 7.93 2.07
CA CYS A 115 0.35 8.42 3.18
C CYS A 115 1.36 9.49 2.76
N LYS A 116 1.33 10.65 3.43
CA LYS A 116 2.27 11.76 3.21
C LYS A 116 3.66 11.45 3.79
N THR A 117 4.65 12.16 3.29
CA THR A 117 6.05 12.08 3.71
C THR A 117 6.39 12.94 4.93
N ASP A 118 5.40 13.29 5.72
CA ASP A 118 5.52 14.16 6.90
C ASP A 118 5.97 13.44 8.19
N LEU A 119 6.24 12.14 8.10
CA LEU A 119 6.93 11.39 9.15
C LEU A 119 8.44 11.33 8.89
N PRO A 120 9.28 11.34 9.95
CA PRO A 120 10.72 11.16 9.79
C PRO A 120 11.04 9.78 9.20
N TRP A 121 12.06 9.72 8.34
CA TRP A 121 12.58 8.44 7.87
C TRP A 121 13.26 7.71 9.03
N VAL A 122 12.87 6.47 9.25
CA VAL A 122 13.45 5.60 10.26
C VAL A 122 14.31 4.55 9.57
N LYS A 123 15.56 4.40 9.99
CA LYS A 123 16.46 3.40 9.44
C LYS A 123 15.93 2.00 9.67
N ASP A 124 15.89 1.22 8.59
CA ASP A 124 15.48 -0.18 8.57
C ASP A 124 16.31 -0.87 7.49
N GLU A 125 16.66 -2.12 7.68
CA GLU A 125 17.50 -2.89 6.76
C GLU A 125 16.92 -3.04 5.35
N LEU A 126 15.60 -2.86 5.20
CA LEU A 126 14.88 -2.97 3.92
C LEU A 126 14.56 -1.63 3.27
N ARG A 127 14.91 -0.50 3.88
CA ARG A 127 14.64 0.84 3.35
C ARG A 127 15.80 1.39 2.56
N GLU A 128 15.52 1.87 1.36
CA GLU A 128 16.52 2.26 0.37
C GLU A 128 16.62 3.78 0.16
N TYR A 129 15.58 4.55 0.49
CA TYR A 129 15.46 5.97 0.16
C TYR A 129 15.38 6.86 1.41
N PRO A 130 16.52 7.10 2.11
CA PRO A 130 16.52 7.93 3.31
C PRO A 130 16.34 9.43 3.00
N ASP A 131 16.60 9.85 1.77
CA ASP A 131 16.51 11.25 1.37
C ASP A 131 15.07 11.67 1.09
N LEU A 132 14.72 12.87 1.55
CA LEU A 132 13.37 13.41 1.40
C LEU A 132 13.02 13.66 -0.07
N VAL A 133 13.99 14.02 -0.90
CA VAL A 133 13.76 14.32 -2.33
C VAL A 133 13.24 13.08 -3.07
N SER A 134 13.87 11.91 -2.88
CA SER A 134 13.42 10.66 -3.47
C SER A 134 12.04 10.26 -2.97
N ARG A 135 11.79 10.41 -1.66
CA ARG A 135 10.49 10.09 -1.06
C ARG A 135 9.38 11.01 -1.55
N GLU A 136 9.64 12.32 -1.70
CA GLU A 136 8.68 13.26 -2.27
C GLU A 136 8.42 12.97 -3.76
N LYS A 137 9.45 12.61 -4.51
CA LYS A 137 9.29 12.19 -5.91
C LYS A 137 8.37 10.97 -6.01
N LEU A 138 8.59 9.95 -5.21
CA LEU A 138 7.72 8.78 -5.13
C LEU A 138 6.30 9.15 -4.70
N TYR A 139 6.15 10.01 -3.71
CA TYR A 139 4.84 10.52 -3.27
C TYR A 139 4.06 11.17 -4.43
N HIS A 140 4.71 12.03 -5.21
CA HIS A 140 4.08 12.67 -6.36
C HIS A 140 3.72 11.68 -7.47
N ILE A 141 4.51 10.64 -7.68
CA ILE A 141 4.18 9.56 -8.62
C ILE A 141 2.91 8.83 -8.17
N TYR A 142 2.80 8.45 -6.89
CA TYR A 142 1.59 7.83 -6.35
C TYR A 142 0.37 8.75 -6.45
N ARG A 143 0.55 10.02 -6.09
CA ARG A 143 -0.51 11.02 -6.16
C ARG A 143 -1.02 11.20 -7.59
N ASP A 144 -0.13 11.27 -8.57
CA ASP A 144 -0.48 11.38 -9.99
C ASP A 144 -1.28 10.16 -10.47
N ILE A 145 -0.89 8.96 -10.08
CA ILE A 145 -1.66 7.74 -10.36
C ILE A 145 -3.07 7.85 -9.80
N LEU A 146 -3.23 8.28 -8.55
CA LEU A 146 -4.55 8.37 -7.91
C LEU A 146 -5.43 9.47 -8.51
N ILE A 147 -4.85 10.56 -8.97
CA ILE A 147 -5.57 11.63 -9.69
C ILE A 147 -6.12 11.10 -11.02
N ASN A 148 -5.39 10.21 -11.70
CA ASN A 148 -5.72 9.72 -13.04
C ASN A 148 -6.54 8.42 -13.06
N GLN A 149 -7.08 8.00 -11.92
CA GLN A 149 -7.97 6.82 -11.82
C GLN A 149 -9.28 7.21 -11.11
N SER A 150 -10.30 6.34 -11.16
CA SER A 150 -11.66 6.68 -10.75
C SER A 150 -12.03 6.27 -9.32
N VAL A 151 -11.22 5.46 -8.64
CA VAL A 151 -11.50 5.04 -7.27
C VAL A 151 -11.30 6.21 -6.31
N PRO A 152 -12.23 6.49 -5.38
CA PRO A 152 -12.08 7.57 -4.42
C PRO A 152 -10.82 7.40 -3.55
N TRP A 153 -10.20 8.51 -3.19
CA TRP A 153 -8.97 8.49 -2.40
C TRP A 153 -8.82 9.73 -1.51
N ALA A 154 -7.97 9.62 -0.50
CA ALA A 154 -7.62 10.73 0.39
C ALA A 154 -6.13 10.71 0.76
N GLU A 155 -5.57 11.89 0.99
CA GLU A 155 -4.23 12.04 1.55
C GLU A 155 -4.29 11.96 3.07
N ILE A 156 -3.39 11.18 3.66
CA ILE A 156 -3.30 11.00 5.12
C ILE A 156 -1.96 11.54 5.62
N GLY A 157 -2.03 12.53 6.49
CA GLY A 157 -0.89 13.17 7.15
C GLY A 157 -1.07 13.25 8.66
N GLY A 158 -0.13 13.93 9.32
CA GLY A 158 -0.09 14.05 10.78
C GLY A 158 0.77 12.96 11.43
N GLN A 159 0.92 13.05 12.74
CA GLN A 159 1.73 12.11 13.52
C GLN A 159 0.85 11.17 14.33
N GLU A 160 1.26 9.91 14.43
CA GLU A 160 0.69 8.89 15.30
C GLU A 160 -0.86 8.89 15.34
N GLN A 161 -1.42 9.29 16.49
CA GLN A 161 -2.87 9.28 16.73
C GLN A 161 -3.63 10.19 15.76
N GLN A 162 -3.11 11.36 15.46
CA GLN A 162 -3.74 12.30 14.51
C GLN A 162 -3.84 11.68 13.11
N ARG A 163 -2.84 10.91 12.71
CA ARG A 163 -2.80 10.20 11.41
C ARG A 163 -3.89 9.12 11.35
N LEU A 164 -4.05 8.37 12.42
CA LEU A 164 -5.10 7.36 12.53
C LEU A 164 -6.50 7.99 12.52
N GLU A 165 -6.72 9.05 13.27
CA GLU A 165 -7.99 9.78 13.32
C GLU A 165 -8.35 10.37 11.94
N ALA A 166 -7.38 10.96 11.25
CA ALA A 166 -7.55 11.46 9.89
C ALA A 166 -7.93 10.33 8.90
N ALA A 167 -7.30 9.17 9.05
CA ALA A 167 -7.61 8.01 8.21
C ALA A 167 -9.01 7.44 8.50
N ILE A 168 -9.42 7.35 9.75
CA ILE A 168 -10.78 6.92 10.13
C ILE A 168 -11.81 7.88 9.51
N ALA A 169 -11.63 9.19 9.68
CA ALA A 169 -12.53 10.19 9.10
C ALA A 169 -12.58 10.11 7.55
N ALA A 170 -11.45 9.83 6.91
CA ALA A 170 -11.39 9.64 5.48
C ALA A 170 -12.16 8.37 5.03
N VAL A 171 -11.99 7.27 5.73
CA VAL A 171 -12.70 6.01 5.45
C VAL A 171 -14.22 6.22 5.56
N GLU A 172 -14.69 6.86 6.62
CA GLU A 172 -16.13 7.15 6.83
C GLU A 172 -16.71 8.05 5.73
N LYS A 173 -15.89 8.95 5.17
CA LYS A 173 -16.32 9.84 4.09
C LYS A 173 -16.31 9.19 2.71
N LEU A 174 -15.38 8.25 2.48
CA LEU A 174 -15.17 7.61 1.18
C LEU A 174 -16.10 6.42 0.94
N LEU A 175 -16.61 5.79 1.98
CA LEU A 175 -17.53 4.64 1.92
C LEU A 175 -18.98 5.03 2.21
#